data_c138bcc647d2a577a9ee76ace33bfec1
#
_entry.id   c138bcc647d2a577a9ee76ace33bfec1
#
_cell.length_a   1.000
_cell.length_b   1.000
_cell.length_c   1.000
_cell.angle_alpha   90.00
_cell.angle_beta   90.00
_cell.angle_gamma   90.00
#
_symmetry.space_group_name_H-M   'P 1'
#
loop_
_entity.id
_entity.type
_entity.pdbx_description
1 polymer ?
#
loop_
_entity_poly.entity_id
_entity_poly.type
_entity_poly.pdbx_seq_one_letter_code
_entity_poly.pdbx_strand_id
1 'polypeptide(L)' 'KIFSIRVYMDEILMGEGTGKTKKEAEQSAAEVALKKLAIRSMKF' A
#
# COMPACT_ATOMS: atom_id res chain seq x y z
N LYS A 1 -3.21 -20.06 -0.85
CA LYS A 1 -3.86 -18.95 -0.19
C LYS A 1 -3.22 -17.63 -0.60
N ILE A 2 -4.04 -16.62 -0.76
CA ILE A 2 -3.58 -15.28 -1.09
C ILE A 2 -3.87 -14.37 0.09
N PHE A 3 -2.87 -13.61 0.52
CA PHE A 3 -3.02 -12.63 1.58
C PHE A 3 -3.27 -11.26 0.96
N SER A 4 -4.20 -10.52 1.53
CA SER A 4 -4.51 -9.15 1.09
C SER A 4 -4.25 -8.21 2.24
N ILE A 5 -3.52 -7.14 1.96
CA ILE A 5 -3.21 -6.12 2.95
C ILE A 5 -3.63 -4.78 2.40
N ARG A 6 -4.27 -3.98 3.23
CA ARG A 6 -4.65 -2.62 2.89
C ARG A 6 -4.04 -1.66 3.90
N VAL A 7 -3.50 -0.58 3.38
CA VAL A 7 -2.88 0.44 4.22
C VAL A 7 -3.75 1.69 4.18
N TYR A 8 -4.16 2.14 5.35
CA TYR A 8 -5.00 3.33 5.48
C TYR A 8 -4.26 4.41 6.23
N MET A 9 -4.53 5.64 5.88
CA MET A 9 -4.03 6.79 6.60
C MET A 9 -5.15 7.82 6.65
N ASP A 10 -5.56 8.21 7.87
CA ASP A 10 -6.67 9.14 8.08
C ASP A 10 -7.92 8.66 7.35
N GLU A 11 -8.21 7.36 7.45
CA GLU A 11 -9.39 6.73 6.85
C GLU A 11 -9.37 6.75 5.33
N ILE A 12 -8.22 7.06 4.74
CA ILE A 12 -8.06 7.04 3.29
C ILE A 12 -7.21 5.85 2.91
N LEU A 13 -7.67 5.08 1.92
CA LEU A 13 -6.92 3.93 1.44
C LEU A 13 -5.67 4.42 0.70
N MET A 14 -4.51 4.17 1.27
CA MET A 14 -3.25 4.60 0.68
C MET A 14 -2.63 3.54 -0.21
N GLY A 15 -2.84 2.29 0.11
CA GLY A 15 -2.25 1.23 -0.70
C GLY A 15 -2.91 -0.09 -0.44
N GLU A 16 -2.80 -0.98 -1.41
CA GLU A 16 -3.35 -2.31 -1.31
C GLU A 16 -2.40 -3.27 -2.02
N GLY A 17 -2.14 -4.40 -1.39
CA GLY A 17 -1.26 -5.38 -1.99
C GLY A 17 -1.69 -6.79 -1.66
N THR A 18 -1.30 -7.71 -2.52
CA THR A 18 -1.57 -9.13 -2.32
C THR A 18 -0.28 -9.92 -2.51
N GLY A 19 -0.23 -11.10 -1.92
CA GLY A 19 0.92 -11.96 -2.07
C GLY A 19 0.63 -13.34 -1.51
N LYS A 20 1.53 -14.27 -1.78
CA LYS A 20 1.38 -15.63 -1.28
C LYS A 20 1.71 -15.72 0.20
N THR A 21 2.43 -14.78 0.72
CA THR A 21 2.74 -14.70 2.14
C THR A 21 2.35 -13.32 2.65
N LYS A 22 2.20 -13.23 3.98
CA LYS A 22 1.90 -11.95 4.61
C LYS A 22 2.96 -10.90 4.26
N LYS A 23 4.21 -11.32 4.30
CA LYS A 23 5.31 -10.41 4.03
C LYS A 23 5.24 -9.84 2.63
N GLU A 24 4.96 -10.71 1.66
CA GLU A 24 4.83 -10.25 0.28
C GLU A 24 3.67 -9.28 0.12
N ALA A 25 2.54 -9.60 0.75
CA ALA A 25 1.37 -8.73 0.68
C ALA A 25 1.66 -7.37 1.31
N GLU A 26 2.35 -7.38 2.45
CA GLU A 26 2.71 -6.14 3.12
C GLU A 26 3.64 -5.28 2.27
N GLN A 27 4.62 -5.91 1.64
CA GLN A 27 5.55 -5.19 0.79
C GLN A 27 4.83 -4.58 -0.41
N SER A 28 3.92 -5.33 -1.02
CA SER A 28 3.16 -4.82 -2.14
C SER A 28 2.31 -3.63 -1.74
N ALA A 29 1.64 -3.73 -0.61
CA ALA A 29 0.80 -2.64 -0.13
C ALA A 29 1.63 -1.41 0.19
N ALA A 30 2.80 -1.62 0.81
CA ALA A 30 3.68 -0.52 1.17
C ALA A 30 4.19 0.21 -0.07
N GLU A 31 4.52 -0.54 -1.12
CA GLU A 31 4.99 0.07 -2.36
C GLU A 31 3.94 0.98 -2.96
N VAL A 32 2.70 0.52 -2.98
CA VAL A 32 1.61 1.33 -3.52
C VAL A 32 1.40 2.57 -2.68
N ALA A 33 1.45 2.42 -1.35
CA ALA A 33 1.29 3.55 -0.45
C ALA A 33 2.40 4.58 -0.66
N LEU A 34 3.64 4.12 -0.81
CA LEU A 34 4.77 5.01 -1.04
C LEU A 34 4.62 5.77 -2.34
N LYS A 35 4.14 5.11 -3.39
CA LYS A 35 3.92 5.77 -4.66
C LYS A 35 2.89 6.88 -4.53
N LYS A 36 1.82 6.62 -3.79
CA LYS A 36 0.79 7.64 -3.59
C LYS A 36 1.35 8.82 -2.82
N LEU A 37 2.14 8.56 -1.79
CA LEU A 37 2.74 9.63 -1.01
C LEU A 37 3.70 10.46 -1.84
N ALA A 38 4.47 9.81 -2.70
CA ALA A 38 5.41 10.51 -3.57
C ALA A 38 4.67 11.44 -4.52
N ILE A 39 3.57 10.97 -5.10
CA ILE A 39 2.77 11.79 -6.01
C ILE A 39 2.20 12.98 -5.27
N ARG A 40 1.70 12.77 -4.05
CA ARG A 40 1.18 13.87 -3.25
C ARG A 40 2.25 14.89 -2.93
N SER A 41 3.45 14.42 -2.64
CA SER A 41 4.56 15.31 -2.30
C SER A 41 4.98 16.18 -3.47
N MET A 42 4.78 15.69 -4.68
CA MET A 42 5.17 16.43 -5.87
C MET A 42 4.11 17.43 -6.32
N LYS A 43 3.00 17.45 -5.63
CA LYS A 43 1.90 18.33 -5.99
C LYS A 43 1.94 19.60 -5.16
N PHE A 44 2.01 20.71 -5.80
CA PHE A 44 2.02 22.03 -5.13
C PHE A 44 0.86 22.86 -5.55
#